data_550d888cea52497099a81569318a7c49
#
_entry.id   550d888cea52497099a81569318a7c49
#
_cell.length_a   1.000
_cell.length_b   1.000
_cell.length_c   1.000
_cell.angle_alpha   90.00
_cell.angle_beta   90.00
_cell.angle_gamma   90.00
#
_symmetry.space_group_name_H-M   'P 1'
#
loop_
_entity.id
_entity.type
_entity.pdbx_description
1 polymer ?
#
loop_
_entity_poly.entity_id
_entity_poly.type
_entity_poly.pdbx_seq_one_letter_code
_entity_poly.pdbx_strand_id
1 'polypeptide(L)'
;MDTYVTRTGRPLFVDLDGTLIRGDLLWESLFHFARQEPLSFWRLFGWAFQGKAVLKDELAARTEIDASTLPYRGEVVDALRREREAGRRIVLATASNERLACKVSQHLGLFDEVMASDRQVNLSSGRKLERIRASCGEQGFDYFGNSHDDVCLFEAAESATVVQPDRSARRWHGSATRPARLITDEGSMLRGMLKAMRPHQWTKNVLVFVPMVLNHEFLDGPMIVKALLAFVCFSLAASSVYILNDLLDLSADRRHKTKHRRPFASGLVPIPAGLMLAAGLFLSSFAISALLPWQFTATLAFYMAATTAYSFALKRMLLIDVLTLAGLYTTRIIAGAVAIQSTESFWLLAFSIFFFLSLALVKRFVEILDFGGGANRSSTGRGYVDVDLDTVGQAGMASGFAAVLVLALYIDSGEVRDLYQHPYLLWPLCPLVLYIIVRIWVLARRQEMNDDPVVFIMRDWRSQVMMVLGACMFMVAAYA
;
A
#
# COMPACT_ATOMS: atom_id res chain seq x y z
N MET A 1 -4.22 31.40 22.85
CA MET A 1 -5.64 31.43 23.25
C MET A 1 -6.33 32.37 22.28
N ASP A 2 -6.64 31.89 21.05
CA ASP A 2 -7.22 32.73 20.01
C ASP A 2 -8.72 32.84 20.25
N THR A 3 -9.15 34.03 20.55
CA THR A 3 -10.57 34.42 20.77
C THR A 3 -11.35 34.23 19.46
N TYR A 4 -12.16 33.18 19.42
CA TYR A 4 -13.19 33.03 18.40
C TYR A 4 -14.22 34.11 18.57
N VAL A 5 -14.15 35.17 17.77
CA VAL A 5 -15.24 36.13 17.61
C VAL A 5 -16.31 35.44 16.74
N THR A 6 -17.33 34.85 17.35
CA THR A 6 -18.54 34.38 16.65
C THR A 6 -19.20 35.56 15.95
N ARG A 7 -19.03 35.64 14.63
CA ARG A 7 -19.68 36.68 13.81
C ARG A 7 -21.05 36.17 13.39
N THR A 8 -22.02 36.31 14.27
CA THR A 8 -23.43 36.03 13.97
C THR A 8 -23.90 36.91 12.80
N GLY A 9 -24.29 36.32 11.69
CA GLY A 9 -24.94 36.98 10.56
C GLY A 9 -24.41 36.61 9.17
N ARG A 10 -23.10 36.33 8.99
CA ARG A 10 -22.55 36.01 7.67
C ARG A 10 -22.53 34.50 7.44
N PRO A 11 -22.93 34.03 6.25
CA PRO A 11 -22.83 32.62 5.93
C PRO A 11 -21.36 32.15 5.82
N LEU A 12 -21.11 30.89 6.25
CA LEU A 12 -19.82 30.23 6.13
C LEU A 12 -19.87 29.22 4.98
N PHE A 13 -18.99 29.36 4.00
CA PHE A 13 -18.82 28.41 2.92
C PHE A 13 -17.58 27.56 3.16
N VAL A 14 -17.72 26.27 2.95
CA VAL A 14 -16.67 25.28 3.24
C VAL A 14 -16.42 24.43 2.01
N ASP A 15 -15.18 24.37 1.56
CA ASP A 15 -14.77 23.42 0.53
C ASP A 15 -14.63 22.00 1.10
N LEU A 16 -14.75 21.00 0.23
CA LEU A 16 -14.74 19.58 0.61
C LEU A 16 -13.35 18.96 0.46
N ASP A 17 -12.87 18.90 -0.79
CA ASP A 17 -11.67 18.17 -1.15
C ASP A 17 -10.39 18.91 -0.69
N GLY A 18 -9.57 18.23 0.11
CA GLY A 18 -8.39 18.86 0.70
C GLY A 18 -8.68 19.80 1.87
N THR A 19 -9.93 20.22 2.10
CA THR A 19 -10.37 21.12 3.17
C THR A 19 -11.08 20.36 4.30
N LEU A 20 -12.29 19.93 4.08
CA LEU A 20 -13.08 19.16 5.06
C LEU A 20 -12.56 17.71 5.21
N ILE A 21 -12.14 17.11 4.09
CA ILE A 21 -11.51 15.79 4.05
C ILE A 21 -10.04 15.94 3.62
N ARG A 22 -9.20 14.98 4.06
CA ARG A 22 -7.77 14.91 3.68
C ARG A 22 -7.54 14.26 2.31
N GLY A 23 -8.60 14.00 1.57
CA GLY A 23 -8.59 13.35 0.26
C GLY A 23 -9.24 14.20 -0.81
N ASP A 24 -9.41 13.60 -1.98
CA ASP A 24 -10.11 14.13 -3.14
C ASP A 24 -11.06 13.04 -3.64
N LEU A 25 -12.37 13.33 -3.66
CA LEU A 25 -13.41 12.38 -4.01
C LEU A 25 -13.34 11.91 -5.46
N LEU A 26 -12.78 12.70 -6.37
CA LEU A 26 -12.58 12.27 -7.76
C LEU A 26 -11.58 11.11 -7.81
N TRP A 27 -10.43 11.25 -7.16
CA TRP A 27 -9.42 10.20 -7.11
C TRP A 27 -9.92 8.95 -6.37
N GLU A 28 -10.66 9.14 -5.29
CA GLU A 28 -11.25 8.03 -4.55
C GLU A 28 -12.28 7.26 -5.39
N SER A 29 -13.14 7.98 -6.10
CA SER A 29 -14.11 7.36 -7.03
C SER A 29 -13.40 6.62 -8.15
N LEU A 30 -12.32 7.17 -8.68
CA LEU A 30 -11.52 6.55 -9.75
C LEU A 30 -10.92 5.22 -9.30
N PHE A 31 -10.27 5.18 -8.12
CA PHE A 31 -9.69 3.94 -7.59
C PHE A 31 -10.76 2.91 -7.19
N HIS A 32 -11.88 3.38 -6.68
CA HIS A 32 -13.02 2.51 -6.36
C HIS A 32 -13.59 1.86 -7.63
N PHE A 33 -13.78 2.64 -8.69
CA PHE A 33 -14.21 2.15 -10.00
C PHE A 33 -13.19 1.17 -10.62
N ALA A 34 -11.90 1.52 -10.61
CA ALA A 34 -10.84 0.64 -11.14
C ALA A 34 -10.78 -0.72 -10.41
N ARG A 35 -11.13 -0.76 -9.13
CA ARG A 35 -11.21 -2.00 -8.35
C ARG A 35 -12.45 -2.82 -8.67
N GLN A 36 -13.60 -2.18 -8.83
CA GLN A 36 -14.88 -2.86 -9.10
C GLN A 36 -14.96 -3.35 -10.53
N GLU A 37 -14.54 -2.52 -11.49
CA GLU A 37 -14.64 -2.78 -12.92
C GLU A 37 -13.28 -2.64 -13.63
N PRO A 38 -12.27 -3.49 -13.33
CA PRO A 38 -10.94 -3.34 -13.91
C PRO A 38 -10.91 -3.43 -15.45
N LEU A 39 -11.80 -4.22 -16.03
CA LEU A 39 -11.92 -4.36 -17.50
C LEU A 39 -12.59 -3.16 -18.17
N SER A 40 -13.28 -2.31 -17.42
CA SER A 40 -13.96 -1.11 -17.91
C SER A 40 -13.11 0.17 -17.78
N PHE A 41 -11.86 0.05 -17.32
CA PHE A 41 -10.97 1.20 -17.07
C PHE A 41 -10.77 2.11 -18.28
N TRP A 42 -10.79 1.57 -19.49
CA TRP A 42 -10.71 2.34 -20.74
C TRP A 42 -11.85 3.37 -20.91
N ARG A 43 -13.03 3.17 -20.29
CA ARG A 43 -14.16 4.12 -20.32
C ARG A 43 -13.80 5.48 -19.71
N LEU A 44 -12.87 5.50 -18.77
CA LEU A 44 -12.39 6.74 -18.15
C LEU A 44 -11.84 7.72 -19.18
N PHE A 45 -11.14 7.23 -20.20
CA PHE A 45 -10.64 8.08 -21.28
C PHE A 45 -11.80 8.72 -22.04
N GLY A 46 -12.83 7.95 -22.39
CA GLY A 46 -14.02 8.46 -23.09
C GLY A 46 -14.75 9.54 -22.28
N TRP A 47 -14.92 9.33 -20.97
CA TRP A 47 -15.55 10.33 -20.09
C TRP A 47 -14.67 11.55 -19.88
N ALA A 48 -13.36 11.38 -19.77
CA ALA A 48 -12.41 12.49 -19.63
C ALA A 48 -12.40 13.39 -20.88
N PHE A 49 -12.52 12.82 -22.09
CA PHE A 49 -12.65 13.56 -23.33
C PHE A 49 -13.96 14.38 -23.41
N GLN A 50 -15.05 13.92 -22.78
CA GLN A 50 -16.30 14.65 -22.68
C GLN A 50 -16.27 15.78 -21.63
N GLY A 51 -15.24 15.84 -20.79
CA GLY A 51 -15.01 16.88 -19.82
C GLY A 51 -15.04 16.42 -18.35
N LYS A 52 -14.44 17.23 -17.47
CA LYS A 52 -14.31 16.92 -16.04
C LYS A 52 -15.66 16.72 -15.33
N ALA A 53 -16.69 17.46 -15.71
CA ALA A 53 -18.03 17.35 -15.12
C ALA A 53 -18.65 16.00 -15.41
N VAL A 54 -18.59 15.55 -16.68
CA VAL A 54 -19.08 14.23 -17.11
C VAL A 54 -18.31 13.10 -16.42
N LEU A 55 -16.97 13.18 -16.37
CA LEU A 55 -16.16 12.18 -15.69
C LEU A 55 -16.55 12.03 -14.20
N LYS A 56 -16.71 13.15 -13.49
CA LYS A 56 -17.13 13.16 -12.08
C LYS A 56 -18.51 12.54 -11.88
N ASP A 57 -19.46 12.86 -12.76
CA ASP A 57 -20.84 12.36 -12.66
C ASP A 57 -20.92 10.86 -12.98
N GLU A 58 -20.26 10.40 -14.04
CA GLU A 58 -20.20 8.98 -14.41
C GLU A 58 -19.52 8.12 -13.34
N LEU A 59 -18.45 8.62 -12.71
CA LEU A 59 -17.81 7.97 -11.58
C LEU A 59 -18.72 7.95 -10.35
N ALA A 60 -19.32 9.08 -9.97
CA ALA A 60 -20.20 9.17 -8.82
C ALA A 60 -21.46 8.30 -8.95
N ALA A 61 -21.95 8.07 -10.19
CA ALA A 61 -23.09 7.20 -10.46
C ALA A 61 -22.77 5.70 -10.27
N ARG A 62 -21.50 5.29 -10.45
CA ARG A 62 -21.05 3.90 -10.42
C ARG A 62 -20.27 3.53 -9.16
N THR A 63 -19.94 4.50 -8.33
CA THR A 63 -19.15 4.25 -7.13
C THR A 63 -19.96 4.53 -5.86
N GLU A 64 -19.94 3.59 -4.93
CA GLU A 64 -20.52 3.76 -3.62
C GLU A 64 -19.42 4.13 -2.62
N ILE A 65 -19.21 5.43 -2.43
CA ILE A 65 -18.33 5.93 -1.38
C ILE A 65 -19.13 6.05 -0.08
N ASP A 66 -18.63 5.38 0.96
CA ASP A 66 -19.16 5.44 2.30
C ASP A 66 -18.64 6.70 3.02
N ALA A 67 -19.49 7.70 3.17
CA ALA A 67 -19.14 8.97 3.80
C ALA A 67 -18.62 8.79 5.23
N SER A 68 -19.04 7.76 5.96
CA SER A 68 -18.58 7.51 7.34
C SER A 68 -17.10 7.14 7.44
N THR A 69 -16.51 6.64 6.36
CA THR A 69 -15.13 6.19 6.32
C THR A 69 -14.14 7.23 5.78
N LEU A 70 -14.63 8.39 5.34
CA LEU A 70 -13.77 9.43 4.80
C LEU A 70 -12.83 10.02 5.87
N PRO A 71 -11.60 10.45 5.50
CA PRO A 71 -10.63 10.98 6.45
C PRO A 71 -10.92 12.46 6.77
N TYR A 72 -11.97 12.72 7.54
CA TYR A 72 -12.30 14.07 7.96
C TYR A 72 -11.21 14.72 8.81
N ARG A 73 -11.03 16.04 8.65
CA ARG A 73 -10.17 16.82 9.54
C ARG A 73 -10.94 17.21 10.79
N GLY A 74 -10.56 16.61 11.92
CA GLY A 74 -11.21 16.86 13.21
C GLY A 74 -11.29 18.35 13.57
N GLU A 75 -10.18 19.09 13.41
CA GLU A 75 -10.15 20.52 13.70
C GLU A 75 -11.15 21.34 12.85
N VAL A 76 -11.34 20.98 11.59
CA VAL A 76 -12.31 21.64 10.71
C VAL A 76 -13.73 21.28 11.15
N VAL A 77 -13.99 19.97 11.37
CA VAL A 77 -15.31 19.52 11.83
C VAL A 77 -15.70 20.17 13.17
N ASP A 78 -14.75 20.24 14.12
CA ASP A 78 -14.99 20.86 15.42
C ASP A 78 -15.20 22.39 15.31
N ALA A 79 -14.52 23.05 14.36
CA ALA A 79 -14.78 24.45 14.05
C ALA A 79 -16.20 24.64 13.49
N LEU A 80 -16.62 23.77 12.55
CA LEU A 80 -17.96 23.84 11.96
C LEU A 80 -19.07 23.54 13.00
N ARG A 81 -18.86 22.61 13.94
CA ARG A 81 -19.81 22.34 15.03
C ARG A 81 -20.03 23.59 15.89
N ARG A 82 -18.94 24.29 16.27
CA ARG A 82 -19.04 25.54 17.04
C ARG A 82 -19.79 26.63 16.30
N GLU A 83 -19.56 26.79 15.00
CA GLU A 83 -20.27 27.77 14.17
C GLU A 83 -21.78 27.39 14.04
N ARG A 84 -22.08 26.10 13.94
CA ARG A 84 -23.47 25.59 13.92
C ARG A 84 -24.20 25.84 15.24
N GLU A 85 -23.52 25.57 16.36
CA GLU A 85 -24.06 25.83 17.70
C GLU A 85 -24.33 27.34 17.93
N ALA A 86 -23.53 28.20 17.31
CA ALA A 86 -23.74 29.64 17.30
C ALA A 86 -24.89 30.10 16.37
N GLY A 87 -25.60 29.17 15.71
CA GLY A 87 -26.72 29.47 14.81
C GLY A 87 -26.33 29.99 13.43
N ARG A 88 -25.06 29.82 13.04
CA ARG A 88 -24.55 30.32 11.77
C ARG A 88 -24.99 29.43 10.61
N ARG A 89 -25.40 30.04 9.48
CA ARG A 89 -25.64 29.29 8.23
C ARG A 89 -24.33 28.76 7.67
N ILE A 90 -24.24 27.46 7.43
CA ILE A 90 -23.06 26.77 6.88
C ILE A 90 -23.44 26.08 5.57
N VAL A 91 -22.67 26.36 4.51
CA VAL A 91 -22.91 25.86 3.17
C VAL A 91 -21.70 25.05 2.72
N LEU A 92 -21.91 23.83 2.27
CA LEU A 92 -20.87 23.03 1.63
C LEU A 92 -20.76 23.48 0.17
N ALA A 93 -19.63 24.08 -0.22
CA ALA A 93 -19.40 24.62 -1.56
C ALA A 93 -18.19 23.92 -2.21
N THR A 94 -18.43 22.96 -3.11
CA THR A 94 -17.39 22.09 -3.63
C THR A 94 -17.43 21.92 -5.15
N ALA A 95 -16.26 21.67 -5.75
CA ALA A 95 -16.13 21.22 -7.12
C ALA A 95 -16.40 19.72 -7.30
N SER A 96 -16.60 18.96 -6.24
CA SER A 96 -16.98 17.54 -6.30
C SER A 96 -18.41 17.34 -6.78
N ASN A 97 -18.73 16.11 -7.22
CA ASN A 97 -20.08 15.78 -7.70
C ASN A 97 -21.12 15.89 -6.58
N GLU A 98 -22.29 16.43 -6.93
CA GLU A 98 -23.41 16.69 -6.01
C GLU A 98 -23.86 15.44 -5.24
N ARG A 99 -23.91 14.27 -5.90
CA ARG A 99 -24.32 12.99 -5.25
C ARG A 99 -23.41 12.64 -4.08
N LEU A 100 -22.10 12.84 -4.23
CA LEU A 100 -21.11 12.56 -3.20
C LEU A 100 -21.12 13.64 -2.11
N ALA A 101 -21.21 14.89 -2.50
CA ALA A 101 -21.30 16.03 -1.58
C ALA A 101 -22.54 15.94 -0.68
N CYS A 102 -23.71 15.57 -1.23
CA CYS A 102 -24.93 15.34 -0.46
C CYS A 102 -24.79 14.20 0.55
N LYS A 103 -24.12 13.07 0.19
CA LYS A 103 -23.86 11.99 1.15
C LYS A 103 -22.99 12.45 2.32
N VAL A 104 -21.96 13.27 2.05
CA VAL A 104 -21.10 13.86 3.09
C VAL A 104 -21.89 14.82 3.98
N SER A 105 -22.70 15.69 3.39
CA SER A 105 -23.56 16.64 4.12
C SER A 105 -24.55 15.91 5.03
N GLN A 106 -25.22 14.88 4.53
CA GLN A 106 -26.15 14.06 5.30
C GLN A 106 -25.47 13.33 6.46
N HIS A 107 -24.25 12.79 6.22
CA HIS A 107 -23.50 12.08 7.24
C HIS A 107 -23.08 12.99 8.41
N LEU A 108 -22.63 14.22 8.11
CA LEU A 108 -22.15 15.16 9.13
C LEU A 108 -23.29 15.93 9.81
N GLY A 109 -24.39 16.20 9.11
CA GLY A 109 -25.53 16.96 9.63
C GLY A 109 -25.20 18.43 10.00
N LEU A 110 -24.13 19.01 9.43
CA LEU A 110 -23.63 20.34 9.78
C LEU A 110 -24.02 21.43 8.77
N PHE A 111 -24.46 21.05 7.58
CA PHE A 111 -24.67 21.97 6.46
C PHE A 111 -26.16 22.23 6.23
N ASP A 112 -26.51 23.50 5.98
CA ASP A 112 -27.86 23.93 5.62
C ASP A 112 -28.13 23.76 4.13
N GLU A 113 -27.09 23.85 3.31
CA GLU A 113 -27.16 23.79 1.85
C GLU A 113 -25.91 23.14 1.27
N VAL A 114 -26.03 22.52 0.08
CA VAL A 114 -24.92 21.96 -0.69
C VAL A 114 -24.89 22.64 -2.06
N MET A 115 -23.74 23.26 -2.38
CA MET A 115 -23.40 23.78 -3.70
C MET A 115 -22.30 22.92 -4.29
N ALA A 116 -22.62 22.12 -5.29
CA ALA A 116 -21.71 21.15 -5.87
C ALA A 116 -21.75 21.14 -7.40
N SER A 117 -20.83 20.39 -8.02
CA SER A 117 -20.81 20.20 -9.47
C SER A 117 -21.87 19.18 -9.88
N ASP A 118 -22.52 19.45 -10.99
CA ASP A 118 -23.42 18.52 -11.67
C ASP A 118 -22.80 17.98 -12.97
N ARG A 119 -23.59 17.31 -13.81
CA ARG A 119 -23.14 16.75 -15.10
C ARG A 119 -22.76 17.84 -16.11
N GLN A 120 -23.32 19.04 -16.01
CA GLN A 120 -23.15 20.13 -16.98
C GLN A 120 -22.13 21.18 -16.53
N VAL A 121 -22.09 21.45 -15.21
CA VAL A 121 -21.29 22.53 -14.63
C VAL A 121 -20.31 22.00 -13.61
N ASN A 122 -19.01 22.18 -13.89
CA ASN A 122 -17.97 21.98 -12.88
C ASN A 122 -17.84 23.28 -12.03
N LEU A 123 -18.24 23.20 -10.77
CA LEU A 123 -18.30 24.33 -9.84
C LEU A 123 -16.92 24.58 -9.19
N SER A 124 -15.97 25.13 -9.95
CA SER A 124 -14.61 25.43 -9.45
C SER A 124 -14.29 26.92 -9.60
N SER A 125 -13.36 27.43 -8.78
CA SER A 125 -12.80 28.79 -8.85
C SER A 125 -13.85 29.88 -9.06
N GLY A 126 -13.76 30.64 -10.16
CA GLY A 126 -14.65 31.78 -10.46
C GLY A 126 -16.14 31.41 -10.49
N ARG A 127 -16.53 30.26 -11.04
CA ARG A 127 -17.93 29.81 -11.05
C ARG A 127 -18.46 29.57 -9.64
N LYS A 128 -17.61 29.02 -8.75
CA LYS A 128 -17.94 28.85 -7.32
C LYS A 128 -18.16 30.23 -6.67
N LEU A 129 -17.26 31.21 -6.95
CA LEU A 129 -17.39 32.56 -6.43
C LEU A 129 -18.68 33.24 -6.88
N GLU A 130 -19.01 33.15 -8.18
CA GLU A 130 -20.24 33.73 -8.73
C GLU A 130 -21.49 33.18 -8.04
N ARG A 131 -21.54 31.85 -7.86
CA ARG A 131 -22.67 31.17 -7.21
C ARG A 131 -22.77 31.52 -5.72
N ILE A 132 -21.65 31.66 -5.02
CA ILE A 132 -21.62 32.12 -3.62
C ILE A 132 -22.11 33.57 -3.52
N ARG A 133 -21.65 34.48 -4.36
CA ARG A 133 -22.10 35.90 -4.38
C ARG A 133 -23.59 35.98 -4.65
N ALA A 134 -24.10 35.20 -5.60
CA ALA A 134 -25.54 35.16 -5.88
C ALA A 134 -26.38 34.67 -4.68
N SER A 135 -25.84 33.81 -3.84
CA SER A 135 -26.51 33.29 -2.64
C SER A 135 -26.42 34.24 -1.43
N CYS A 136 -25.39 35.06 -1.32
CA CYS A 136 -25.14 35.95 -0.16
C CYS A 136 -25.65 37.38 -0.36
N GLY A 137 -25.82 37.82 -1.59
CA GLY A 137 -26.10 39.25 -1.89
C GLY A 137 -25.01 40.16 -1.33
N GLU A 138 -25.40 41.23 -0.65
CA GLU A 138 -24.50 42.25 -0.08
C GLU A 138 -23.95 41.87 1.32
N GLN A 139 -24.38 40.77 1.93
CA GLN A 139 -24.00 40.39 3.32
C GLN A 139 -22.53 39.98 3.48
N GLY A 140 -21.83 39.69 2.37
CA GLY A 140 -20.49 39.08 2.41
C GLY A 140 -20.52 37.65 2.91
N PHE A 141 -19.37 37.01 2.95
CA PHE A 141 -19.24 35.62 3.39
C PHE A 141 -17.86 35.33 3.99
N ASP A 142 -17.75 34.24 4.76
CA ASP A 142 -16.49 33.69 5.18
C ASP A 142 -16.26 32.36 4.45
N TYR A 143 -14.99 31.98 4.26
CA TYR A 143 -14.64 30.83 3.42
C TYR A 143 -13.55 29.94 4.03
N PHE A 144 -13.76 28.62 3.96
CA PHE A 144 -12.77 27.60 4.28
C PHE A 144 -12.34 26.90 3.00
N GLY A 145 -11.04 26.91 2.68
CA GLY A 145 -10.48 26.31 1.48
C GLY A 145 -9.01 25.94 1.64
N ASN A 146 -8.38 25.40 0.57
CA ASN A 146 -7.02 24.86 0.67
C ASN A 146 -6.13 25.13 -0.55
N SER A 147 -6.68 25.46 -1.71
CA SER A 147 -5.99 25.31 -2.99
C SER A 147 -5.88 26.62 -3.77
N HIS A 148 -5.11 26.55 -4.87
CA HIS A 148 -5.05 27.61 -5.87
C HIS A 148 -6.44 28.01 -6.39
N ASP A 149 -7.33 27.03 -6.58
CA ASP A 149 -8.69 27.27 -7.06
C ASP A 149 -9.53 28.11 -6.09
N ASP A 150 -9.13 28.19 -4.82
CA ASP A 150 -9.81 28.93 -3.77
C ASP A 150 -9.25 30.36 -3.56
N VAL A 151 -8.15 30.74 -4.23
CA VAL A 151 -7.52 32.08 -4.02
C VAL A 151 -8.50 33.21 -4.31
N CYS A 152 -9.26 33.12 -5.40
CA CYS A 152 -10.27 34.15 -5.72
C CYS A 152 -11.41 34.23 -4.68
N LEU A 153 -11.69 33.12 -3.99
CA LEU A 153 -12.67 33.05 -2.90
C LEU A 153 -12.11 33.68 -1.62
N PHE A 154 -10.83 33.40 -1.31
CA PHE A 154 -10.13 34.01 -0.18
C PHE A 154 -10.04 35.54 -0.33
N GLU A 155 -9.78 36.04 -1.53
CA GLU A 155 -9.74 37.47 -1.82
C GLU A 155 -11.09 38.16 -1.66
N ALA A 156 -12.17 37.45 -2.00
CA ALA A 156 -13.53 37.97 -1.92
C ALA A 156 -14.17 37.81 -0.53
N ALA A 157 -13.69 36.84 0.27
CA ALA A 157 -14.20 36.61 1.61
C ALA A 157 -13.83 37.69 2.61
N GLU A 158 -14.69 37.92 3.60
CA GLU A 158 -14.41 38.84 4.70
C GLU A 158 -13.44 38.25 5.72
N SER A 159 -13.51 36.91 5.92
CA SER A 159 -12.56 36.14 6.71
C SER A 159 -12.32 34.80 6.03
N ALA A 160 -11.07 34.40 5.97
CA ALA A 160 -10.66 33.14 5.35
C ALA A 160 -10.02 32.18 6.37
N THR A 161 -10.33 30.90 6.24
CA THR A 161 -9.57 29.83 6.92
C THR A 161 -8.91 28.98 5.86
N VAL A 162 -7.59 29.03 5.84
CA VAL A 162 -6.77 28.29 4.88
C VAL A 162 -6.35 26.98 5.53
N VAL A 163 -6.80 25.87 4.96
CA VAL A 163 -6.61 24.53 5.54
C VAL A 163 -5.58 23.77 4.71
N GLN A 164 -4.48 23.36 5.32
CA GLN A 164 -3.40 22.58 4.66
C GLN A 164 -3.09 23.11 3.24
N PRO A 165 -2.66 24.36 3.11
CA PRO A 165 -2.57 25.05 1.84
C PRO A 165 -1.57 24.45 0.86
N ASP A 166 -1.91 24.48 -0.42
CA ASP A 166 -0.95 24.35 -1.50
C ASP A 166 0.00 25.57 -1.56
N ARG A 167 0.93 25.57 -2.52
CA ARG A 167 1.91 26.67 -2.64
C ARG A 167 1.25 28.02 -2.91
N SER A 168 0.15 28.06 -3.64
CA SER A 168 -0.55 29.30 -4.02
C SER A 168 -1.37 29.85 -2.86
N ALA A 169 -2.17 29.01 -2.22
CA ALA A 169 -2.94 29.39 -1.04
C ALA A 169 -2.03 29.82 0.13
N ARG A 170 -0.85 29.18 0.27
CA ARG A 170 0.14 29.58 1.29
C ARG A 170 0.76 30.94 1.02
N ARG A 171 1.08 31.26 -0.25
CA ARG A 171 1.56 32.60 -0.62
C ARG A 171 0.49 33.65 -0.33
N TRP A 172 -0.75 33.38 -0.75
CA TRP A 172 -1.86 34.27 -0.47
C TRP A 172 -2.00 34.53 1.03
N HIS A 173 -2.01 33.48 1.86
CA HIS A 173 -2.09 33.61 3.32
C HIS A 173 -0.97 34.49 3.89
N GLY A 174 0.27 34.37 3.40
CA GLY A 174 1.41 35.20 3.84
C GLY A 174 1.33 36.68 3.44
N SER A 175 0.52 37.01 2.43
CA SER A 175 0.30 38.39 1.94
C SER A 175 -1.11 38.92 2.25
N ALA A 176 -1.94 38.15 2.96
CA ALA A 176 -3.33 38.51 3.23
C ALA A 176 -3.42 39.74 4.13
N THR A 177 -4.20 40.72 3.68
CA THR A 177 -4.52 41.94 4.44
C THR A 177 -5.78 41.80 5.29
N ARG A 178 -6.61 40.78 4.98
CA ARG A 178 -7.84 40.45 5.71
C ARG A 178 -7.58 39.33 6.74
N PRO A 179 -8.47 39.16 7.73
CA PRO A 179 -8.34 38.09 8.71
C PRO A 179 -8.25 36.72 8.03
N ALA A 180 -7.11 36.06 8.18
CA ALA A 180 -6.85 34.75 7.63
C ALA A 180 -6.29 33.82 8.71
N ARG A 181 -6.98 32.71 8.96
CA ARG A 181 -6.54 31.64 9.87
C ARG A 181 -5.88 30.53 9.08
N LEU A 182 -4.85 29.92 9.66
CA LEU A 182 -4.18 28.75 9.09
C LEU A 182 -4.45 27.51 9.95
N ILE A 183 -4.91 26.43 9.32
CA ILE A 183 -5.01 25.10 9.91
C ILE A 183 -4.05 24.20 9.12
N THR A 184 -3.12 23.56 9.83
CA THR A 184 -2.16 22.62 9.22
C THR A 184 -2.23 21.26 9.91
N ASP A 185 -2.24 20.20 9.11
CA ASP A 185 -2.19 18.84 9.64
C ASP A 185 -0.85 18.57 10.32
N GLU A 186 -0.89 17.81 11.43
CA GLU A 186 0.29 17.24 12.01
C GLU A 186 0.78 16.05 11.17
N GLY A 187 2.05 16.06 10.80
CA GLY A 187 2.69 14.95 10.11
C GLY A 187 3.50 15.36 8.88
N SER A 188 4.55 14.63 8.62
CA SER A 188 5.42 14.84 7.46
C SER A 188 4.99 13.94 6.30
N MET A 189 4.62 14.56 5.19
CA MET A 189 4.32 13.86 3.93
C MET A 189 5.48 12.94 3.49
N LEU A 190 6.74 13.40 3.66
CA LEU A 190 7.93 12.61 3.33
C LEU A 190 8.02 11.33 4.16
N ARG A 191 7.77 11.43 5.48
CA ARG A 191 7.71 10.25 6.36
C ARG A 191 6.57 9.32 5.96
N GLY A 192 5.43 9.89 5.55
CA GLY A 192 4.30 9.13 5.00
C GLY A 192 4.68 8.36 3.73
N MET A 193 5.36 9.00 2.78
CA MET A 193 5.86 8.37 1.55
C MET A 193 6.84 7.24 1.85
N LEU A 194 7.83 7.47 2.73
CA LEU A 194 8.76 6.42 3.15
C LEU A 194 8.05 5.24 3.82
N LYS A 195 7.05 5.52 4.66
CA LYS A 195 6.23 4.47 5.29
C LYS A 195 5.41 3.69 4.25
N ALA A 196 4.91 4.35 3.21
CA ALA A 196 4.16 3.72 2.12
C ALA A 196 5.01 2.76 1.28
N MET A 197 6.30 3.03 1.11
CA MET A 197 7.26 2.14 0.42
C MET A 197 7.48 0.83 1.18
N ARG A 198 7.13 0.76 2.49
CA ARG A 198 7.28 -0.42 3.36
C ARG A 198 8.70 -1.01 3.38
N PRO A 199 9.75 -0.25 3.76
CA PRO A 199 11.14 -0.76 3.76
C PRO A 199 11.33 -2.05 4.57
N HIS A 200 10.51 -2.27 5.62
CA HIS A 200 10.54 -3.51 6.41
C HIS A 200 10.19 -4.77 5.58
N GLN A 201 9.53 -4.63 4.41
CA GLN A 201 9.26 -5.75 3.50
C GLN A 201 10.44 -6.04 2.55
N TRP A 202 11.43 -5.15 2.47
CA TRP A 202 12.63 -5.36 1.65
C TRP A 202 13.48 -6.53 2.17
N THR A 203 13.33 -6.90 3.43
CA THR A 203 13.97 -8.10 4.02
C THR A 203 13.70 -9.36 3.20
N LYS A 204 12.54 -9.46 2.53
CA LYS A 204 12.21 -10.59 1.64
C LYS A 204 13.10 -10.62 0.39
N ASN A 205 13.59 -9.48 -0.04
CA ASN A 205 14.44 -9.37 -1.23
C ASN A 205 15.91 -9.73 -0.93
N VAL A 206 16.28 -9.96 0.35
CA VAL A 206 17.58 -10.53 0.74
C VAL A 206 17.82 -11.90 0.07
N LEU A 207 16.75 -12.61 -0.30
CA LEU A 207 16.85 -13.86 -1.06
C LEU A 207 17.58 -13.73 -2.41
N VAL A 208 17.67 -12.52 -2.96
CA VAL A 208 18.47 -12.23 -4.17
C VAL A 208 19.97 -12.50 -3.96
N PHE A 209 20.46 -12.42 -2.71
CA PHE A 209 21.86 -12.70 -2.38
C PHE A 209 22.16 -14.20 -2.22
N VAL A 210 21.16 -15.07 -2.11
CA VAL A 210 21.34 -16.49 -1.86
C VAL A 210 22.27 -17.16 -2.90
N PRO A 211 22.10 -16.97 -4.23
CA PRO A 211 22.98 -17.56 -5.21
C PRO A 211 24.44 -17.12 -5.06
N MET A 212 24.68 -15.82 -4.80
CA MET A 212 26.01 -15.28 -4.60
C MET A 212 26.73 -15.94 -3.40
N VAL A 213 25.98 -16.18 -2.30
CA VAL A 213 26.52 -16.82 -1.10
C VAL A 213 26.84 -18.30 -1.38
N LEU A 214 25.94 -19.02 -2.04
CA LEU A 214 26.11 -20.44 -2.32
C LEU A 214 27.23 -20.74 -3.33
N ASN A 215 27.49 -19.81 -4.25
CA ASN A 215 28.58 -19.91 -5.24
C ASN A 215 29.93 -19.39 -4.73
N HIS A 216 30.02 -19.02 -3.45
CA HIS A 216 31.24 -18.47 -2.82
C HIS A 216 31.74 -17.14 -3.46
N GLU A 217 30.88 -16.41 -4.17
CA GLU A 217 31.23 -15.18 -4.88
C GLU A 217 31.07 -13.91 -4.01
N PHE A 218 30.88 -14.09 -2.70
CA PHE A 218 30.62 -12.96 -1.77
C PHE A 218 31.87 -12.09 -1.48
N LEU A 219 33.05 -12.45 -2.01
CA LEU A 219 34.26 -11.63 -1.98
C LEU A 219 34.55 -10.94 -3.34
N ASP A 220 33.79 -11.28 -4.38
CA ASP A 220 33.91 -10.65 -5.70
C ASP A 220 33.15 -9.31 -5.74
N GLY A 221 33.91 -8.19 -5.78
CA GLY A 221 33.32 -6.85 -5.78
C GLY A 221 32.30 -6.61 -6.89
N PRO A 222 32.59 -6.94 -8.17
CA PRO A 222 31.61 -6.89 -9.26
C PRO A 222 30.34 -7.67 -9.00
N MET A 223 30.40 -8.88 -8.43
CA MET A 223 29.24 -9.71 -8.13
C MET A 223 28.41 -9.12 -7.00
N ILE A 224 29.06 -8.58 -5.95
CA ILE A 224 28.38 -7.86 -4.88
C ILE A 224 27.60 -6.67 -5.45
N VAL A 225 28.18 -5.88 -6.35
CA VAL A 225 27.50 -4.74 -6.96
C VAL A 225 26.28 -5.20 -7.77
N LYS A 226 26.40 -6.26 -8.59
CA LYS A 226 25.26 -6.80 -9.34
C LYS A 226 24.13 -7.28 -8.42
N ALA A 227 24.45 -8.01 -7.34
CA ALA A 227 23.47 -8.49 -6.36
C ALA A 227 22.80 -7.32 -5.62
N LEU A 228 23.55 -6.26 -5.27
CA LEU A 228 23.00 -5.04 -4.66
C LEU A 228 22.06 -4.30 -5.62
N LEU A 229 22.43 -4.16 -6.89
CA LEU A 229 21.57 -3.56 -7.90
C LEU A 229 20.28 -4.38 -8.06
N ALA A 230 20.37 -5.71 -8.11
CA ALA A 230 19.21 -6.59 -8.18
C ALA A 230 18.32 -6.45 -6.95
N PHE A 231 18.88 -6.39 -5.74
CA PHE A 231 18.14 -6.13 -4.50
C PHE A 231 17.41 -4.79 -4.52
N VAL A 232 18.07 -3.72 -4.98
CA VAL A 232 17.47 -2.38 -5.12
C VAL A 232 16.32 -2.42 -6.13
N CYS A 233 16.52 -3.03 -7.31
CA CYS A 233 15.47 -3.18 -8.32
C CYS A 233 14.23 -3.86 -7.76
N PHE A 234 14.38 -5.01 -7.11
CA PHE A 234 13.25 -5.73 -6.50
C PHE A 234 12.58 -4.93 -5.38
N SER A 235 13.35 -4.19 -4.59
CA SER A 235 12.83 -3.37 -3.50
C SER A 235 12.00 -2.20 -4.00
N LEU A 236 12.46 -1.50 -5.04
CA LEU A 236 11.72 -0.42 -5.68
C LEU A 236 10.48 -0.95 -6.40
N ALA A 237 10.59 -2.04 -7.16
CA ALA A 237 9.48 -2.70 -7.83
C ALA A 237 8.38 -3.14 -6.83
N ALA A 238 8.76 -3.82 -5.75
CA ALA A 238 7.83 -4.24 -4.70
C ALA A 238 7.14 -3.04 -4.03
N SER A 239 7.89 -1.97 -3.73
CA SER A 239 7.34 -0.75 -3.14
C SER A 239 6.31 -0.08 -4.06
N SER A 240 6.58 -0.02 -5.38
CA SER A 240 5.62 0.47 -6.38
C SER A 240 4.31 -0.30 -6.33
N VAL A 241 4.36 -1.64 -6.31
CA VAL A 241 3.16 -2.49 -6.21
C VAL A 241 2.44 -2.30 -4.88
N TYR A 242 3.16 -2.18 -3.75
CA TYR A 242 2.52 -1.94 -2.45
C TYR A 242 1.75 -0.63 -2.41
N ILE A 243 2.30 0.44 -2.99
CA ILE A 243 1.61 1.72 -3.09
C ILE A 243 0.33 1.60 -3.92
N LEU A 244 0.41 0.96 -5.10
CA LEU A 244 -0.77 0.73 -5.94
C LEU A 244 -1.84 -0.12 -5.22
N ASN A 245 -1.43 -1.17 -4.51
CA ASN A 245 -2.34 -1.99 -3.71
C ASN A 245 -3.01 -1.19 -2.58
N ASP A 246 -2.26 -0.33 -1.87
CA ASP A 246 -2.84 0.52 -0.81
C ASP A 246 -3.84 1.54 -1.38
N LEU A 247 -3.60 2.05 -2.59
CA LEU A 247 -4.54 2.93 -3.28
C LEU A 247 -5.81 2.21 -3.74
N LEU A 248 -5.68 0.98 -4.24
CA LEU A 248 -6.82 0.15 -4.65
C LEU A 248 -7.64 -0.35 -3.45
N ASP A 249 -7.00 -0.59 -2.31
CA ASP A 249 -7.64 -1.11 -1.10
C ASP A 249 -8.09 -0.01 -0.11
N LEU A 250 -8.07 1.27 -0.52
CA LEU A 250 -8.27 2.45 0.31
C LEU A 250 -9.52 2.37 1.20
N SER A 251 -10.67 2.05 0.64
CA SER A 251 -11.94 1.93 1.36
C SER A 251 -11.94 0.76 2.37
N ALA A 252 -11.30 -0.35 2.02
CA ALA A 252 -11.17 -1.51 2.90
C ALA A 252 -10.18 -1.24 4.05
N ASP A 253 -9.07 -0.56 3.75
CA ASP A 253 -8.06 -0.19 4.75
C ASP A 253 -8.62 0.78 5.79
N ARG A 254 -9.47 1.72 5.41
CA ARG A 254 -10.12 2.65 6.35
C ARG A 254 -11.06 1.97 7.33
N ARG A 255 -11.78 0.91 6.91
CA ARG A 255 -12.66 0.12 7.78
C ARG A 255 -11.90 -0.83 8.71
N HIS A 256 -10.63 -1.08 8.43
CA HIS A 256 -9.84 -2.04 9.18
C HIS A 256 -9.28 -1.45 10.48
N LYS A 257 -9.32 -2.20 11.60
CA LYS A 257 -8.91 -1.76 12.95
C LYS A 257 -7.50 -1.15 13.04
N THR A 258 -6.55 -1.62 12.24
CA THR A 258 -5.15 -1.16 12.27
C THR A 258 -4.70 -0.47 10.99
N LYS A 259 -5.25 -0.90 9.82
CA LYS A 259 -4.81 -0.40 8.51
C LYS A 259 -5.30 1.02 8.20
N HIS A 260 -6.31 1.54 8.91
CA HIS A 260 -6.75 2.93 8.79
C HIS A 260 -5.63 3.95 9.05
N ARG A 261 -4.55 3.52 9.76
CA ARG A 261 -3.34 4.34 10.01
C ARG A 261 -2.32 4.31 8.87
N ARG A 262 -2.60 3.62 7.76
CA ARG A 262 -1.74 3.65 6.57
C ARG A 262 -1.73 5.05 5.95
N PRO A 263 -0.62 5.49 5.32
CA PRO A 263 -0.46 6.86 4.84
C PRO A 263 -1.57 7.34 3.90
N PHE A 264 -2.06 6.48 3.00
CA PHE A 264 -3.15 6.84 2.09
C PHE A 264 -4.52 6.75 2.76
N ALA A 265 -4.77 5.72 3.58
CA ALA A 265 -6.04 5.55 4.28
C ALA A 265 -6.32 6.71 5.25
N SER A 266 -5.29 7.20 5.94
CA SER A 266 -5.37 8.35 6.85
C SER A 266 -5.40 9.71 6.14
N GLY A 267 -5.16 9.73 4.82
CA GLY A 267 -5.05 10.97 4.04
C GLY A 267 -3.76 11.77 4.27
N LEU A 268 -2.73 11.19 4.95
CA LEU A 268 -1.44 11.84 5.17
C LEU A 268 -0.67 12.07 3.87
N VAL A 269 -0.79 11.13 2.93
CA VAL A 269 -0.20 11.22 1.59
C VAL A 269 -1.32 11.33 0.57
N PRO A 270 -1.38 12.42 -0.22
CA PRO A 270 -2.38 12.56 -1.29
C PRO A 270 -2.23 11.47 -2.35
N ILE A 271 -3.35 11.00 -2.90
CA ILE A 271 -3.39 9.94 -3.92
C ILE A 271 -2.51 10.27 -5.14
N PRO A 272 -2.57 11.49 -5.73
CA PRO A 272 -1.70 11.83 -6.87
C PRO A 272 -0.21 11.73 -6.53
N ALA A 273 0.19 12.14 -5.32
CA ALA A 273 1.59 12.03 -4.89
C ALA A 273 2.01 10.56 -4.73
N GLY A 274 1.11 9.70 -4.26
CA GLY A 274 1.30 8.24 -4.20
C GLY A 274 1.49 7.63 -5.59
N LEU A 275 0.67 8.03 -6.57
CA LEU A 275 0.80 7.58 -7.97
C LEU A 275 2.13 8.00 -8.60
N MET A 276 2.52 9.27 -8.42
CA MET A 276 3.81 9.75 -8.91
C MET A 276 4.98 8.99 -8.28
N LEU A 277 4.91 8.73 -6.96
CA LEU A 277 5.90 7.94 -6.26
C LEU A 277 5.95 6.50 -6.80
N ALA A 278 4.80 5.84 -6.97
CA ALA A 278 4.75 4.48 -7.52
C ALA A 278 5.33 4.41 -8.94
N ALA A 279 4.97 5.36 -9.82
CA ALA A 279 5.51 5.45 -11.16
C ALA A 279 7.03 5.71 -11.16
N GLY A 280 7.51 6.63 -10.31
CA GLY A 280 8.93 6.92 -10.15
C GLY A 280 9.72 5.69 -9.69
N LEU A 281 9.22 4.96 -8.69
CA LEU A 281 9.84 3.72 -8.20
C LEU A 281 9.86 2.63 -9.27
N PHE A 282 8.76 2.46 -10.01
CA PHE A 282 8.66 1.52 -11.12
C PHE A 282 9.69 1.84 -12.21
N LEU A 283 9.70 3.07 -12.71
CA LEU A 283 10.63 3.51 -13.75
C LEU A 283 12.10 3.40 -13.30
N SER A 284 12.41 3.81 -12.06
CA SER A 284 13.75 3.68 -11.49
C SER A 284 14.20 2.23 -11.39
N SER A 285 13.28 1.31 -10.98
CA SER A 285 13.58 -0.12 -10.92
C SER A 285 13.98 -0.68 -12.29
N PHE A 286 13.24 -0.35 -13.36
CA PHE A 286 13.53 -0.80 -14.72
C PHE A 286 14.77 -0.09 -15.31
N ALA A 287 14.97 1.19 -15.01
CA ALA A 287 16.18 1.91 -15.45
C ALA A 287 17.46 1.30 -14.85
N ILE A 288 17.44 0.95 -13.55
CA ILE A 288 18.56 0.29 -12.89
C ILE A 288 18.75 -1.13 -13.44
N SER A 289 17.66 -1.87 -13.72
CA SER A 289 17.74 -3.23 -14.28
C SER A 289 18.44 -3.29 -15.64
N ALA A 290 18.47 -2.19 -16.39
CA ALA A 290 19.20 -2.10 -17.66
C ALA A 290 20.74 -2.17 -17.50
N LEU A 291 21.26 -1.99 -16.26
CA LEU A 291 22.67 -2.19 -15.92
C LEU A 291 23.02 -3.66 -15.66
N LEU A 292 22.01 -4.54 -15.63
CA LEU A 292 22.12 -5.98 -15.41
C LEU A 292 21.82 -6.74 -16.72
N PRO A 293 22.10 -8.05 -16.81
CA PRO A 293 21.74 -8.83 -17.98
C PRO A 293 20.27 -8.71 -18.32
N TRP A 294 19.90 -8.72 -19.62
CA TRP A 294 18.50 -8.55 -20.06
C TRP A 294 17.54 -9.62 -19.48
N GLN A 295 18.07 -10.82 -19.20
CA GLN A 295 17.34 -11.90 -18.55
C GLN A 295 16.84 -11.48 -17.14
N PHE A 296 17.63 -10.66 -16.43
CA PHE A 296 17.21 -10.11 -15.15
C PHE A 296 16.03 -9.17 -15.31
N THR A 297 16.06 -8.29 -16.32
CA THR A 297 14.93 -7.39 -16.64
C THR A 297 13.66 -8.19 -16.99
N ALA A 298 13.81 -9.29 -17.74
CA ALA A 298 12.70 -10.21 -18.03
C ALA A 298 12.15 -10.88 -16.76
N THR A 299 13.02 -11.33 -15.87
CA THR A 299 12.63 -11.90 -14.57
C THR A 299 11.93 -10.88 -13.69
N LEU A 300 12.41 -9.64 -13.66
CA LEU A 300 11.78 -8.54 -12.94
C LEU A 300 10.39 -8.21 -13.51
N ALA A 301 10.26 -8.17 -14.84
CA ALA A 301 8.98 -7.97 -15.51
C ALA A 301 7.98 -9.12 -15.20
N PHE A 302 8.43 -10.36 -15.24
CA PHE A 302 7.64 -11.52 -14.83
C PHE A 302 7.18 -11.39 -13.37
N TYR A 303 8.10 -11.05 -12.45
CA TYR A 303 7.77 -10.83 -11.05
C TYR A 303 6.70 -9.75 -10.87
N MET A 304 6.82 -8.62 -11.59
CA MET A 304 5.83 -7.54 -11.54
C MET A 304 4.47 -7.99 -12.06
N ALA A 305 4.44 -8.71 -13.20
CA ALA A 305 3.21 -9.27 -13.76
C ALA A 305 2.55 -10.28 -12.80
N ALA A 306 3.34 -11.22 -12.26
CA ALA A 306 2.85 -12.23 -11.32
C ALA A 306 2.33 -11.62 -10.00
N THR A 307 3.03 -10.62 -9.45
CA THR A 307 2.60 -9.91 -8.23
C THR A 307 1.33 -9.10 -8.49
N THR A 308 1.19 -8.50 -9.65
CA THR A 308 -0.02 -7.78 -10.05
C THR A 308 -1.18 -8.75 -10.24
N ALA A 309 -0.99 -9.85 -10.97
CA ALA A 309 -2.00 -10.89 -11.13
C ALA A 309 -2.42 -11.49 -9.77
N TYR A 310 -1.46 -11.68 -8.86
CA TYR A 310 -1.74 -12.10 -7.49
C TYR A 310 -2.66 -11.10 -6.77
N SER A 311 -2.38 -9.82 -6.86
CA SER A 311 -3.15 -8.77 -6.18
C SER A 311 -4.59 -8.67 -6.69
N PHE A 312 -4.81 -8.85 -7.98
CA PHE A 312 -6.14 -8.70 -8.59
C PHE A 312 -6.97 -9.99 -8.59
N ALA A 313 -6.35 -11.13 -8.88
CA ALA A 313 -7.07 -12.37 -9.15
C ALA A 313 -6.62 -13.57 -8.28
N LEU A 314 -5.33 -13.93 -8.32
CA LEU A 314 -4.85 -15.23 -7.82
C LEU A 314 -4.99 -15.38 -6.31
N LYS A 315 -4.92 -14.29 -5.55
CA LYS A 315 -5.10 -14.30 -4.08
C LYS A 315 -6.48 -14.80 -3.61
N ARG A 316 -7.47 -14.87 -4.52
CA ARG A 316 -8.83 -15.35 -4.23
C ARG A 316 -9.05 -16.83 -4.58
N MET A 317 -8.09 -17.42 -5.28
CA MET A 317 -8.19 -18.79 -5.77
C MET A 317 -7.54 -19.76 -4.78
N LEU A 318 -8.31 -20.75 -4.34
CA LEU A 318 -7.86 -21.77 -3.39
C LEU A 318 -6.58 -22.43 -3.89
N LEU A 319 -5.58 -22.59 -3.03
CA LEU A 319 -4.25 -23.15 -3.27
C LEU A 319 -3.37 -22.39 -4.28
N ILE A 320 -3.94 -21.76 -5.30
CA ILE A 320 -3.17 -20.97 -6.27
C ILE A 320 -2.51 -19.76 -5.59
N ASP A 321 -3.15 -19.21 -4.57
CA ASP A 321 -2.59 -18.11 -3.78
C ASP A 321 -1.27 -18.51 -3.10
N VAL A 322 -1.21 -19.64 -2.42
CA VAL A 322 0.01 -20.12 -1.72
C VAL A 322 1.10 -20.58 -2.69
N LEU A 323 0.71 -21.24 -3.79
CA LEU A 323 1.64 -21.62 -4.86
C LEU A 323 2.28 -20.40 -5.51
N THR A 324 1.47 -19.36 -5.79
CA THR A 324 1.96 -18.10 -6.34
C THR A 324 2.92 -17.41 -5.37
N LEU A 325 2.59 -17.38 -4.07
CA LEU A 325 3.49 -16.81 -3.06
C LEU A 325 4.82 -17.55 -3.00
N ALA A 326 4.82 -18.89 -3.00
CA ALA A 326 6.04 -19.70 -3.03
C ALA A 326 6.85 -19.39 -4.29
N GLY A 327 6.20 -19.35 -5.47
CA GLY A 327 6.83 -18.98 -6.73
C GLY A 327 7.44 -17.58 -6.72
N LEU A 328 6.76 -16.60 -6.14
CA LEU A 328 7.27 -15.22 -6.01
C LEU A 328 8.50 -15.14 -5.08
N TYR A 329 8.61 -15.97 -4.04
CA TYR A 329 9.82 -16.07 -3.24
C TYR A 329 10.96 -16.73 -4.02
N THR A 330 10.70 -17.83 -4.71
CA THR A 330 11.68 -18.53 -5.56
C THR A 330 12.17 -17.64 -6.71
N THR A 331 11.29 -16.83 -7.32
CA THR A 331 11.66 -15.87 -8.39
C THR A 331 12.75 -14.90 -7.92
N ARG A 332 12.83 -14.55 -6.62
CA ARG A 332 13.90 -13.69 -6.09
C ARG A 332 15.26 -14.39 -6.12
N ILE A 333 15.29 -15.69 -5.84
CA ILE A 333 16.51 -16.51 -5.92
C ILE A 333 16.94 -16.61 -7.38
N ILE A 334 16.03 -16.94 -8.30
CA ILE A 334 16.28 -16.95 -9.74
C ILE A 334 16.84 -15.60 -10.21
N ALA A 335 16.22 -14.51 -9.79
CA ALA A 335 16.67 -13.16 -10.16
C ALA A 335 18.10 -12.87 -9.67
N GLY A 336 18.46 -13.34 -8.47
CA GLY A 336 19.82 -13.22 -7.94
C GLY A 336 20.82 -13.97 -8.81
N ALA A 337 20.55 -15.22 -9.13
CA ALA A 337 21.42 -16.05 -9.98
C ALA A 337 21.58 -15.45 -11.38
N VAL A 338 20.49 -15.01 -12.00
CA VAL A 338 20.50 -14.36 -13.30
C VAL A 338 21.31 -13.04 -13.27
N ALA A 339 21.20 -12.26 -12.18
CA ALA A 339 21.92 -11.00 -12.05
C ALA A 339 23.45 -11.20 -12.05
N ILE A 340 23.94 -12.23 -11.36
CA ILE A 340 25.37 -12.57 -11.30
C ILE A 340 25.80 -13.51 -12.42
N GLN A 341 24.88 -13.95 -13.29
CA GLN A 341 25.10 -14.87 -14.40
C GLN A 341 25.61 -16.27 -13.95
N SER A 342 25.17 -16.72 -12.78
CA SER A 342 25.46 -18.07 -12.30
C SER A 342 24.40 -19.08 -12.78
N THR A 343 24.81 -20.36 -12.85
CA THR A 343 23.87 -21.46 -13.12
C THR A 343 23.12 -21.82 -11.85
N GLU A 344 21.80 -21.95 -11.98
CA GLU A 344 20.93 -22.27 -10.85
C GLU A 344 20.88 -23.79 -10.66
N SER A 345 21.05 -24.24 -9.42
CA SER A 345 20.85 -25.67 -9.11
C SER A 345 19.35 -26.00 -9.10
N PHE A 346 18.98 -27.05 -9.83
CA PHE A 346 17.62 -27.60 -9.78
C PHE A 346 17.18 -27.91 -8.36
N TRP A 347 18.05 -28.47 -7.54
CA TRP A 347 17.78 -28.83 -6.16
C TRP A 347 17.51 -27.62 -5.26
N LEU A 348 18.26 -26.52 -5.48
CA LEU A 348 18.03 -25.26 -4.76
C LEU A 348 16.65 -24.70 -5.07
N LEU A 349 16.24 -24.74 -6.33
CA LEU A 349 14.92 -24.25 -6.73
C LEU A 349 13.81 -25.15 -6.17
N ALA A 350 13.97 -26.47 -6.22
CA ALA A 350 13.03 -27.42 -5.66
C ALA A 350 12.91 -27.25 -4.13
N PHE A 351 14.04 -27.12 -3.41
CA PHE A 351 14.07 -26.79 -1.99
C PHE A 351 13.28 -25.49 -1.71
N SER A 352 13.58 -24.44 -2.47
CA SER A 352 12.97 -23.14 -2.23
C SER A 352 11.45 -23.16 -2.41
N ILE A 353 10.95 -23.85 -3.44
CA ILE A 353 9.51 -23.96 -3.68
C ILE A 353 8.82 -24.67 -2.52
N PHE A 354 9.31 -25.82 -2.07
CA PHE A 354 8.69 -26.56 -0.96
C PHE A 354 8.82 -25.80 0.37
N PHE A 355 9.96 -25.17 0.63
CA PHE A 355 10.19 -24.37 1.83
C PHE A 355 9.23 -23.18 1.90
N PHE A 356 9.16 -22.38 0.83
CA PHE A 356 8.29 -21.22 0.79
C PHE A 356 6.80 -21.58 0.68
N LEU A 357 6.47 -22.74 0.11
CA LEU A 357 5.11 -23.28 0.14
C LEU A 357 4.69 -23.60 1.58
N SER A 358 5.56 -24.24 2.37
CA SER A 358 5.30 -24.46 3.79
C SER A 358 5.04 -23.16 4.52
N LEU A 359 5.88 -22.12 4.31
CA LEU A 359 5.69 -20.80 4.95
C LEU A 359 4.43 -20.09 4.48
N ALA A 360 4.07 -20.22 3.20
CA ALA A 360 2.83 -19.64 2.68
C ALA A 360 1.59 -20.31 3.28
N LEU A 361 1.64 -21.63 3.48
CA LEU A 361 0.58 -22.40 4.15
C LEU A 361 0.49 -22.06 5.65
N VAL A 362 1.62 -21.84 6.35
CA VAL A 362 1.61 -21.29 7.73
C VAL A 362 0.81 -20.01 7.79
N LYS A 363 1.05 -19.08 6.86
CA LYS A 363 0.33 -17.81 6.82
C LYS A 363 -1.18 -18.02 6.64
N ARG A 364 -1.61 -18.96 5.80
CA ARG A 364 -3.03 -19.30 5.63
C ARG A 364 -3.60 -19.94 6.87
N PHE A 365 -2.86 -20.84 7.48
CA PHE A 365 -3.24 -21.51 8.71
C PHE A 365 -3.54 -20.50 9.84
N VAL A 366 -2.64 -19.55 10.07
CA VAL A 366 -2.84 -18.48 11.07
C VAL A 366 -4.05 -17.60 10.72
N GLU A 367 -4.19 -17.19 9.45
CA GLU A 367 -5.34 -16.42 9.00
C GLU A 367 -6.68 -17.15 9.23
N ILE A 368 -6.76 -18.45 8.98
CA ILE A 368 -7.97 -19.25 9.23
C ILE A 368 -8.27 -19.31 10.73
N LEU A 369 -7.24 -19.52 11.57
CA LEU A 369 -7.39 -19.57 13.03
C LEU A 369 -7.91 -18.24 13.60
N ASP A 370 -7.41 -17.10 13.13
CA ASP A 370 -7.81 -15.77 13.60
C ASP A 370 -9.28 -15.46 13.28
N PHE A 371 -9.84 -16.05 12.23
CA PHE A 371 -11.22 -15.84 11.79
C PHE A 371 -12.23 -16.89 12.30
N GLY A 372 -11.77 -18.05 12.77
CA GLY A 372 -12.59 -19.19 13.22
C GLY A 372 -13.44 -18.91 14.47
N GLY A 373 -13.34 -17.73 15.08
CA GLY A 373 -14.14 -17.31 16.26
C GLY A 373 -15.43 -16.57 15.96
N GLY A 374 -15.83 -16.35 14.71
CA GLY A 374 -17.00 -15.54 14.36
C GLY A 374 -17.76 -16.04 13.13
N ALA A 375 -19.08 -16.04 13.22
CA ALA A 375 -20.07 -16.59 12.28
C ALA A 375 -20.09 -16.00 10.85
N ASN A 376 -19.04 -15.37 10.36
CA ASN A 376 -19.02 -14.74 9.03
C ASN A 376 -17.91 -15.31 8.13
N ARG A 377 -18.24 -16.42 7.46
CA ARG A 377 -17.41 -17.20 6.53
C ARG A 377 -16.85 -16.44 5.29
N SER A 378 -17.23 -15.20 5.08
CA SER A 378 -16.90 -14.45 3.84
C SER A 378 -15.89 -13.31 4.00
N SER A 379 -15.35 -13.07 5.20
CA SER A 379 -14.58 -11.83 5.48
C SER A 379 -13.15 -11.81 4.91
N THR A 380 -12.55 -12.98 4.60
CA THR A 380 -11.17 -13.01 4.04
C THR A 380 -11.11 -12.78 2.54
N GLY A 381 -12.20 -13.00 1.80
CA GLY A 381 -12.23 -12.93 0.33
C GLY A 381 -11.28 -13.91 -0.37
N ARG A 382 -10.80 -14.94 0.37
CA ARG A 382 -9.87 -15.96 -0.10
C ARG A 382 -10.51 -17.32 0.04
N GLY A 383 -10.75 -18.10 -0.90
CA GLY A 383 -11.55 -19.33 -0.96
C GLY A 383 -11.38 -20.40 0.15
N TYR A 384 -10.72 -20.07 1.29
CA TYR A 384 -10.54 -20.97 2.43
C TYR A 384 -11.69 -20.86 3.44
N VAL A 385 -12.03 -21.99 4.06
CA VAL A 385 -13.05 -22.13 5.10
C VAL A 385 -12.44 -22.85 6.33
N ASP A 386 -13.11 -22.77 7.48
CA ASP A 386 -12.61 -23.32 8.75
C ASP A 386 -12.30 -24.81 8.69
N VAL A 387 -13.05 -25.58 7.89
CA VAL A 387 -12.82 -27.04 7.69
C VAL A 387 -11.48 -27.33 7.00
N ASP A 388 -10.92 -26.38 6.26
CA ASP A 388 -9.64 -26.54 5.54
C ASP A 388 -8.44 -26.48 6.48
N LEU A 389 -8.62 -26.05 7.74
CA LEU A 389 -7.54 -25.80 8.69
C LEU A 389 -6.59 -26.99 8.84
N ASP A 390 -7.13 -28.19 9.08
CA ASP A 390 -6.32 -29.39 9.27
C ASP A 390 -5.61 -29.79 7.98
N THR A 391 -6.27 -29.71 6.84
CA THR A 391 -5.69 -30.00 5.52
C THR A 391 -4.55 -29.03 5.19
N VAL A 392 -4.74 -27.74 5.43
CA VAL A 392 -3.71 -26.71 5.25
C VAL A 392 -2.51 -26.96 6.17
N GLY A 393 -2.78 -27.35 7.44
CA GLY A 393 -1.74 -27.68 8.40
C GLY A 393 -0.91 -28.90 7.98
N GLN A 394 -1.58 -30.00 7.57
CA GLN A 394 -0.91 -31.23 7.10
C GLN A 394 -0.11 -30.97 5.82
N ALA A 395 -0.69 -30.32 4.82
CA ALA A 395 -0.02 -29.99 3.57
C ALA A 395 1.21 -29.10 3.78
N GLY A 396 1.11 -28.14 4.72
CA GLY A 396 2.22 -27.26 5.01
C GLY A 396 3.37 -27.93 5.75
N MET A 397 3.08 -28.81 6.72
CA MET A 397 4.11 -29.63 7.37
C MET A 397 4.75 -30.62 6.40
N ALA A 398 3.95 -31.29 5.56
CA ALA A 398 4.46 -32.19 4.52
C ALA A 398 5.39 -31.44 3.54
N SER A 399 5.02 -30.24 3.07
CA SER A 399 5.89 -29.40 2.24
C SER A 399 7.21 -29.05 2.95
N GLY A 400 7.15 -28.74 4.25
CA GLY A 400 8.35 -28.48 5.04
C GLY A 400 9.29 -29.68 5.14
N PHE A 401 8.76 -30.86 5.39
CA PHE A 401 9.55 -32.10 5.41
C PHE A 401 10.09 -32.46 4.03
N ALA A 402 9.32 -32.26 2.96
CA ALA A 402 9.79 -32.41 1.59
C ALA A 402 10.96 -31.45 1.29
N ALA A 403 10.92 -30.21 1.76
CA ALA A 403 12.03 -29.28 1.61
C ALA A 403 13.32 -29.82 2.27
N VAL A 404 13.22 -30.38 3.49
CA VAL A 404 14.39 -30.96 4.18
C VAL A 404 14.92 -32.17 3.44
N LEU A 405 14.04 -33.02 2.88
CA LEU A 405 14.44 -34.16 2.07
C LEU A 405 15.18 -33.69 0.80
N VAL A 406 14.64 -32.69 0.10
CA VAL A 406 15.29 -32.14 -1.08
C VAL A 406 16.66 -31.51 -0.74
N LEU A 407 16.78 -30.86 0.44
CA LEU A 407 18.05 -30.33 0.92
C LEU A 407 19.06 -31.48 1.15
N ALA A 408 18.64 -32.59 1.74
CA ALA A 408 19.51 -33.77 1.94
C ALA A 408 19.99 -34.36 0.61
N LEU A 409 19.10 -34.46 -0.39
CA LEU A 409 19.44 -34.91 -1.75
C LEU A 409 20.40 -33.90 -2.45
N TYR A 410 20.20 -32.60 -2.24
CA TYR A 410 21.10 -31.58 -2.75
C TYR A 410 22.51 -31.72 -2.17
N ILE A 411 22.64 -31.92 -0.85
CA ILE A 411 23.93 -32.07 -0.19
C ILE A 411 24.68 -33.33 -0.72
N ASP A 412 23.96 -34.39 -1.09
CA ASP A 412 24.57 -35.60 -1.66
C ASP A 412 24.78 -35.53 -3.19
N SER A 413 24.37 -34.44 -3.85
CA SER A 413 24.50 -34.28 -5.31
C SER A 413 25.94 -34.11 -5.76
N GLY A 414 26.23 -34.41 -7.03
CA GLY A 414 27.53 -34.19 -7.65
C GLY A 414 27.92 -32.69 -7.65
N GLU A 415 26.95 -31.82 -7.87
CA GLU A 415 27.17 -30.35 -7.86
C GLU A 415 27.80 -29.87 -6.55
N VAL A 416 27.31 -30.37 -5.40
CA VAL A 416 27.83 -29.96 -4.08
C VAL A 416 29.21 -30.61 -3.82
N ARG A 417 29.43 -31.82 -4.31
CA ARG A 417 30.73 -32.48 -4.17
C ARG A 417 31.83 -31.77 -4.94
N ASP A 418 31.49 -31.15 -6.07
CA ASP A 418 32.45 -30.35 -6.88
C ASP A 418 32.66 -28.97 -6.29
N LEU A 419 31.68 -28.41 -5.58
CA LEU A 419 31.70 -27.05 -5.06
C LEU A 419 32.35 -26.93 -3.66
N TYR A 420 32.21 -27.99 -2.81
CA TYR A 420 32.65 -27.96 -1.40
C TYR A 420 33.76 -28.97 -1.15
N GLN A 421 34.80 -28.56 -0.42
CA GLN A 421 35.90 -29.47 -0.04
C GLN A 421 35.43 -30.58 0.89
N HIS A 422 34.51 -30.25 1.80
CA HIS A 422 33.95 -31.15 2.79
C HIS A 422 32.42 -31.18 2.81
N PRO A 423 31.74 -31.75 1.77
CA PRO A 423 30.28 -31.67 1.61
C PRO A 423 29.51 -32.25 2.80
N TYR A 424 30.04 -33.29 3.48
CA TYR A 424 29.40 -33.91 4.64
C TYR A 424 29.25 -32.95 5.84
N LEU A 425 30.02 -31.86 5.92
CA LEU A 425 29.84 -30.83 6.96
C LEU A 425 28.55 -30.01 6.77
N LEU A 426 27.90 -30.14 5.61
CA LEU A 426 26.58 -29.52 5.35
C LEU A 426 25.39 -30.33 5.89
N TRP A 427 25.59 -31.60 6.24
CA TRP A 427 24.51 -32.47 6.74
C TRP A 427 23.76 -31.93 7.96
N PRO A 428 24.42 -31.24 8.93
CA PRO A 428 23.72 -30.64 10.07
C PRO A 428 22.76 -29.52 9.69
N LEU A 429 22.80 -29.00 8.45
CA LEU A 429 21.78 -28.04 7.96
C LEU A 429 20.39 -28.67 7.90
N CYS A 430 20.28 -29.97 7.61
CA CYS A 430 18.99 -30.66 7.55
C CYS A 430 18.22 -30.60 8.89
N PRO A 431 18.77 -31.05 10.04
CA PRO A 431 18.08 -30.90 11.32
C PRO A 431 17.89 -29.45 11.74
N LEU A 432 18.77 -28.52 11.34
CA LEU A 432 18.65 -27.09 11.62
C LEU A 432 17.44 -26.49 10.88
N VAL A 433 17.29 -26.74 9.59
CA VAL A 433 16.14 -26.30 8.80
C VAL A 433 14.86 -26.96 9.30
N LEU A 434 14.90 -28.26 9.62
CA LEU A 434 13.78 -28.99 10.21
C LEU A 434 13.32 -28.34 11.52
N TYR A 435 14.25 -27.98 12.40
CA TYR A 435 13.93 -27.29 13.65
C TYR A 435 13.19 -25.97 13.40
N ILE A 436 13.67 -25.15 12.44
CA ILE A 436 13.02 -23.89 12.08
C ILE A 436 11.59 -24.13 11.61
N ILE A 437 11.39 -25.10 10.70
CA ILE A 437 10.06 -25.42 10.14
C ILE A 437 9.10 -25.90 11.23
N VAL A 438 9.51 -26.91 12.03
CA VAL A 438 8.66 -27.45 13.09
C VAL A 438 8.33 -26.39 14.13
N ARG A 439 9.31 -25.57 14.52
CA ARG A 439 9.10 -24.49 15.48
C ARG A 439 8.08 -23.46 14.98
N ILE A 440 8.16 -23.06 13.71
CA ILE A 440 7.19 -22.13 13.12
C ILE A 440 5.78 -22.70 13.16
N TRP A 441 5.60 -23.98 12.82
CA TRP A 441 4.31 -24.64 12.87
C TRP A 441 3.76 -24.77 14.29
N VAL A 442 4.63 -25.05 15.29
CA VAL A 442 4.22 -25.07 16.69
C VAL A 442 3.76 -23.68 17.15
N LEU A 443 4.50 -22.62 16.82
CA LEU A 443 4.14 -21.25 17.18
C LEU A 443 2.87 -20.77 16.47
N ALA A 444 2.68 -21.16 15.20
CA ALA A 444 1.46 -20.89 14.46
C ALA A 444 0.23 -21.53 15.11
N ARG A 445 0.32 -22.80 15.54
CA ARG A 445 -0.76 -23.49 16.28
C ARG A 445 -1.06 -22.86 17.63
N ARG A 446 -0.06 -22.29 18.30
CA ARG A 446 -0.22 -21.58 19.58
C ARG A 446 -0.75 -20.17 19.44
N GLN A 447 -0.99 -19.68 18.21
CA GLN A 447 -1.38 -18.29 17.93
C GLN A 447 -0.35 -17.26 18.45
N GLU A 448 0.92 -17.68 18.57
CA GLU A 448 2.02 -16.81 18.97
C GLU A 448 2.68 -16.09 17.77
N MET A 449 2.11 -16.26 16.56
CA MET A 449 2.61 -15.68 15.33
C MET A 449 1.62 -14.66 14.76
N ASN A 450 1.97 -13.38 14.82
CA ASN A 450 1.14 -12.29 14.33
C ASN A 450 1.62 -11.68 13.01
N ASP A 451 2.84 -12.01 12.57
CA ASP A 451 3.49 -11.46 11.39
C ASP A 451 3.60 -12.49 10.24
N ASP A 452 4.01 -12.01 9.08
CA ASP A 452 4.43 -12.84 7.95
C ASP A 452 5.56 -13.79 8.40
N PRO A 453 5.47 -15.13 8.16
CA PRO A 453 6.45 -16.12 8.64
C PRO A 453 7.90 -15.80 8.24
N VAL A 454 8.13 -15.24 7.04
CA VAL A 454 9.47 -14.84 6.60
C VAL A 454 10.00 -13.66 7.43
N VAL A 455 9.14 -12.68 7.69
CA VAL A 455 9.50 -11.54 8.56
C VAL A 455 9.74 -12.01 9.99
N PHE A 456 8.96 -13.00 10.46
CA PHE A 456 9.14 -13.60 11.77
C PHE A 456 10.53 -14.26 11.90
N ILE A 457 10.92 -15.11 10.94
CA ILE A 457 12.25 -15.75 10.92
C ILE A 457 13.37 -14.71 11.02
N MET A 458 13.25 -13.61 10.27
CA MET A 458 14.26 -12.55 10.22
C MET A 458 14.34 -11.71 11.52
N ARG A 459 13.30 -11.69 12.35
CA ARG A 459 13.25 -10.91 13.60
C ARG A 459 13.49 -11.76 14.84
N ASP A 460 13.17 -13.04 14.78
CA ASP A 460 13.31 -13.95 15.91
C ASP A 460 14.78 -14.31 16.16
N TRP A 461 15.28 -13.99 17.35
CA TRP A 461 16.69 -14.21 17.70
C TRP A 461 17.14 -15.67 17.61
N ARG A 462 16.24 -16.64 17.92
CA ARG A 462 16.55 -18.07 17.80
C ARG A 462 16.72 -18.48 16.35
N SER A 463 15.86 -17.98 15.47
CA SER A 463 15.99 -18.19 14.02
C SER A 463 17.24 -17.52 13.47
N GLN A 464 17.61 -16.34 13.96
CA GLN A 464 18.85 -15.64 13.58
C GLN A 464 20.08 -16.46 14.00
N VAL A 465 20.11 -17.01 15.23
CA VAL A 465 21.20 -17.90 15.67
C VAL A 465 21.31 -19.13 14.75
N MET A 466 20.18 -19.75 14.38
CA MET A 466 20.20 -20.90 13.46
C MET A 466 20.71 -20.51 12.07
N MET A 467 20.34 -19.34 11.55
CA MET A 467 20.86 -18.82 10.28
C MET A 467 22.36 -18.56 10.34
N VAL A 468 22.87 -17.98 11.44
CA VAL A 468 24.30 -17.76 11.64
C VAL A 468 25.05 -19.08 11.72
N LEU A 469 24.54 -20.05 12.48
CA LEU A 469 25.12 -21.41 12.52
C LEU A 469 25.17 -22.05 11.14
N GLY A 470 24.08 -21.95 10.36
CA GLY A 470 24.04 -22.43 8.99
C GLY A 470 25.08 -21.74 8.09
N ALA A 471 25.21 -20.42 8.19
CA ALA A 471 26.22 -19.66 7.45
C ALA A 471 27.66 -20.08 7.84
N CYS A 472 27.91 -20.30 9.14
CA CYS A 472 29.21 -20.83 9.60
C CYS A 472 29.51 -22.22 9.03
N MET A 473 28.48 -23.12 8.99
CA MET A 473 28.63 -24.46 8.39
C MET A 473 28.98 -24.37 6.89
N PHE A 474 28.33 -23.49 6.14
CA PHE A 474 28.67 -23.24 4.74
C PHE A 474 30.11 -22.77 4.60
N MET A 475 30.53 -21.81 5.41
CA MET A 475 31.91 -21.29 5.38
C MET A 475 32.94 -22.37 5.70
N VAL A 476 32.70 -23.16 6.75
CA VAL A 476 33.58 -24.26 7.13
C VAL A 476 33.64 -25.34 6.03
N ALA A 477 32.50 -25.73 5.46
CA ALA A 477 32.45 -26.72 4.38
C ALA A 477 33.18 -26.26 3.09
N ALA A 478 33.21 -24.92 2.86
CA ALA A 478 33.83 -24.32 1.67
C ALA A 478 35.35 -24.15 1.82
N TYR A 479 35.86 -23.80 3.01
CA TYR A 479 37.23 -23.32 3.21
C TYR A 479 38.08 -24.15 4.19
N ALA A 480 37.51 -25.05 4.96
CA ALA A 480 38.24 -25.94 5.85
C ALA A 480 38.66 -27.23 5.13
#